data_62042a7e1d09f582adce99f445c70615
#
_entry.id   62042a7e1d09f582adce99f445c70615
#
_cell.length_a   1.000
_cell.length_b   1.000
_cell.length_c   1.000
_cell.angle_alpha   90.00
_cell.angle_beta   90.00
_cell.angle_gamma   90.00
#
_symmetry.space_group_name_H-M   'P 1'
#
loop_
_entity.id
_entity.type
_entity.pdbx_description
1 polymer ?
#
loop_
_entity_poly.entity_id
_entity_poly.type
_entity_poly.pdbx_seq_one_letter_code
_entity_poly.pdbx_strand_id
1 'polypeptide(L)'
;MAELRLENVSKRFGGLLAVNSLDLKVPEGKILSLIGPNGAGKTTVFNMITGVYPPSEGSISFGGNKLNSLKSNRIIAHGIARTFQNIRLFKSMTVLENVQVGMHCRTKSGAVRALLKTKFEKHEEKEITAKSQELLEFMGLIGHQNDYASNLPYGEQRRLEIARALATGPEVLLLDEPAAGMNPRETAELMELIIKLRDTGLTIFLVEHDMRLVMGISELVTVLDYGQKIAEGTPMEIQQNETVIEAYLGTGAKANN
;
A
#
# COMPACT_ATOMS: atom_id res chain seq x y z
N MET A 1 5.40 2.14 -19.74
CA MET A 1 4.99 2.66 -18.43
C MET A 1 4.17 1.59 -17.74
N ALA A 2 4.49 1.32 -16.48
CA ALA A 2 3.86 0.22 -15.74
C ALA A 2 2.59 0.72 -15.03
N GLU A 3 1.44 0.61 -15.66
CA GLU A 3 0.13 0.97 -15.10
C GLU A 3 -0.51 -0.25 -14.44
N LEU A 4 -1.06 -0.07 -13.23
CA LEU A 4 -1.89 -1.08 -12.57
C LEU A 4 -3.34 -0.89 -13.02
N ARG A 5 -3.92 -1.95 -13.60
CA ARG A 5 -5.28 -1.96 -14.14
C ARG A 5 -6.11 -3.09 -13.57
N LEU A 6 -7.34 -2.77 -13.25
CA LEU A 6 -8.41 -3.72 -12.95
C LEU A 6 -9.47 -3.54 -14.03
N GLU A 7 -9.86 -4.63 -14.71
CA GLU A 7 -10.83 -4.61 -15.81
C GLU A 7 -11.94 -5.60 -15.50
N ASN A 8 -13.14 -5.08 -15.29
CA ASN A 8 -14.37 -5.83 -14.98
C ASN A 8 -14.18 -6.83 -13.83
N VAL A 9 -13.45 -6.40 -12.77
CA VAL A 9 -13.05 -7.27 -11.67
C VAL A 9 -14.20 -7.47 -10.71
N SER A 10 -14.55 -8.75 -10.48
CA SER A 10 -15.56 -9.14 -9.49
C SER A 10 -15.01 -10.16 -8.50
N LYS A 11 -15.52 -10.12 -7.26
CA LYS A 11 -15.19 -11.08 -6.21
C LYS A 11 -16.42 -11.55 -5.46
N ARG A 12 -16.63 -12.88 -5.49
CA ARG A 12 -17.69 -13.57 -4.74
C ARG A 12 -17.09 -14.39 -3.60
N PHE A 13 -17.73 -14.37 -2.47
CA PHE A 13 -17.47 -15.26 -1.34
C PHE A 13 -18.79 -15.99 -1.00
N GLY A 14 -18.93 -17.21 -1.48
CA GLY A 14 -20.23 -17.90 -1.42
C GLY A 14 -21.32 -17.08 -2.10
N GLY A 15 -22.36 -16.71 -1.36
CA GLY A 15 -23.48 -15.88 -1.87
C GLY A 15 -23.20 -14.37 -1.88
N LEU A 16 -22.13 -13.91 -1.21
CA LEU A 16 -21.81 -12.48 -1.11
C LEU A 16 -20.98 -12.01 -2.30
N LEU A 17 -21.45 -11.01 -3.02
CA LEU A 17 -20.70 -10.29 -4.06
C LEU A 17 -20.01 -9.08 -3.40
N ALA A 18 -18.72 -9.24 -3.04
CA ALA A 18 -17.97 -8.24 -2.30
C ALA A 18 -17.37 -7.14 -3.19
N VAL A 19 -17.10 -7.43 -4.47
CA VAL A 19 -16.72 -6.48 -5.51
C VAL A 19 -17.44 -6.88 -6.79
N ASN A 20 -18.01 -5.92 -7.49
CA ASN A 20 -18.86 -6.14 -8.66
C ASN A 20 -18.40 -5.29 -9.83
N SER A 21 -17.87 -5.94 -10.87
CA SER A 21 -17.49 -5.35 -12.16
C SER A 21 -16.66 -4.05 -12.03
N LEU A 22 -15.64 -4.09 -11.16
CA LEU A 22 -14.80 -2.91 -10.91
C LEU A 22 -13.81 -2.70 -12.03
N ASP A 23 -13.90 -1.50 -12.66
CA ASP A 23 -12.88 -0.95 -13.55
C ASP A 23 -12.10 0.14 -12.81
N LEU A 24 -10.79 -0.01 -12.70
CA LEU A 24 -9.91 0.92 -12.01
C LEU A 24 -8.55 0.99 -12.69
N LYS A 25 -8.02 2.20 -12.81
CA LYS A 25 -6.65 2.47 -13.28
C LYS A 25 -5.91 3.26 -12.23
N VAL A 26 -4.73 2.79 -11.83
CA VAL A 26 -3.85 3.52 -10.92
C VAL A 26 -2.81 4.24 -11.78
N PRO A 27 -2.89 5.59 -11.91
CA PRO A 27 -1.96 6.35 -12.74
C PRO A 27 -0.54 6.29 -12.18
N GLU A 28 0.44 6.09 -13.08
CA GLU A 28 1.86 6.03 -12.71
C GLU A 28 2.33 7.35 -12.08
N GLY A 29 3.14 7.24 -11.01
CA GLY A 29 3.74 8.38 -10.32
C GLY A 29 2.74 9.27 -9.60
N LYS A 30 1.51 8.81 -9.35
CA LYS A 30 0.45 9.56 -8.67
C LYS A 30 -0.03 8.85 -7.40
N ILE A 31 -0.74 9.61 -6.58
CA ILE A 31 -1.47 9.08 -5.43
C ILE A 31 -2.93 8.91 -5.83
N LEU A 32 -3.37 7.65 -5.96
CA LEU A 32 -4.79 7.30 -6.05
C LEU A 32 -5.28 6.84 -4.69
N SER A 33 -6.38 7.39 -4.22
CA SER A 33 -7.09 6.90 -3.02
C SER A 33 -8.36 6.14 -3.38
N LEU A 34 -8.56 5.01 -2.70
CA LEU A 34 -9.79 4.23 -2.74
C LEU A 34 -10.52 4.39 -1.42
N ILE A 35 -11.66 5.06 -1.45
CA ILE A 35 -12.47 5.35 -0.27
C ILE A 35 -13.85 4.70 -0.36
N GLY A 36 -14.63 4.78 0.69
CA GLY A 36 -16.00 4.27 0.77
C GLY A 36 -16.37 3.81 2.18
N PRO A 37 -17.64 3.58 2.46
CA PRO A 37 -18.12 3.08 3.75
C PRO A 37 -17.47 1.76 4.17
N ASN A 38 -17.63 1.39 5.45
CA ASN A 38 -17.20 0.08 5.93
C ASN A 38 -17.97 -1.03 5.19
N GLY A 39 -17.25 -2.05 4.75
CA GLY A 39 -17.84 -3.12 3.96
C GLY A 39 -17.97 -2.83 2.45
N ALA A 40 -17.57 -1.65 1.96
CA ALA A 40 -17.65 -1.29 0.55
C ALA A 40 -16.77 -2.13 -0.40
N GLY A 41 -15.87 -2.99 0.13
CA GLY A 41 -15.02 -3.87 -0.69
C GLY A 41 -13.56 -3.44 -0.84
N LYS A 42 -13.13 -2.32 -0.23
CA LYS A 42 -11.77 -1.76 -0.35
C LYS A 42 -10.65 -2.76 -0.06
N THR A 43 -10.71 -3.40 1.10
CA THR A 43 -9.73 -4.44 1.51
C THR A 43 -9.77 -5.65 0.57
N THR A 44 -10.96 -5.98 0.02
CA THR A 44 -11.10 -7.05 -0.97
C THR A 44 -10.34 -6.73 -2.25
N VAL A 45 -10.40 -5.49 -2.72
CA VAL A 45 -9.64 -5.00 -3.89
C VAL A 45 -8.14 -5.15 -3.63
N PHE A 46 -7.63 -4.67 -2.50
CA PHE A 46 -6.21 -4.79 -2.13
C PHE A 46 -5.76 -6.26 -2.04
N ASN A 47 -6.59 -7.12 -1.46
CA ASN A 47 -6.28 -8.54 -1.34
C ASN A 47 -6.20 -9.25 -2.69
N MET A 48 -7.04 -8.87 -3.66
CA MET A 48 -6.98 -9.40 -5.03
C MET A 48 -5.71 -8.93 -5.74
N ILE A 49 -5.37 -7.63 -5.66
CA ILE A 49 -4.16 -7.08 -6.28
C ILE A 49 -2.91 -7.76 -5.73
N THR A 50 -2.87 -8.04 -4.43
CA THR A 50 -1.70 -8.62 -3.75
C THR A 50 -1.68 -10.16 -3.72
N GLY A 51 -2.62 -10.82 -4.43
CA GLY A 51 -2.64 -12.27 -4.60
C GLY A 51 -2.93 -13.06 -3.33
N VAL A 52 -3.64 -12.46 -2.36
CA VAL A 52 -4.18 -13.17 -1.19
C VAL A 52 -5.24 -14.18 -1.68
N TYR A 53 -6.05 -13.75 -2.64
CA TYR A 53 -6.97 -14.60 -3.40
C TYR A 53 -7.20 -14.01 -4.80
N PRO A 54 -7.48 -14.85 -5.82
CA PRO A 54 -7.76 -14.36 -7.16
C PRO A 54 -9.13 -13.68 -7.25
N PRO A 55 -9.37 -12.80 -8.22
CA PRO A 55 -10.70 -12.37 -8.60
C PRO A 55 -11.54 -13.56 -9.06
N SER A 56 -12.87 -13.46 -8.94
CA SER A 56 -13.81 -14.45 -9.48
C SER A 56 -14.02 -14.26 -10.97
N GLU A 57 -14.02 -12.98 -11.42
CA GLU A 57 -14.20 -12.58 -12.82
C GLU A 57 -13.30 -11.36 -13.10
N GLY A 58 -13.05 -11.08 -14.37
CA GLY A 58 -12.24 -9.95 -14.83
C GLY A 58 -10.74 -10.19 -14.77
N SER A 59 -9.97 -9.14 -14.97
CA SER A 59 -8.51 -9.21 -14.98
C SER A 59 -7.85 -8.09 -14.18
N ILE A 60 -6.76 -8.44 -13.52
CA ILE A 60 -5.84 -7.50 -12.85
C ILE A 60 -4.51 -7.63 -13.57
N SER A 61 -3.94 -6.50 -14.02
CA SER A 61 -2.68 -6.46 -14.73
C SER A 61 -1.79 -5.32 -14.26
N PHE A 62 -0.47 -5.52 -14.33
CA PHE A 62 0.53 -4.50 -14.05
C PHE A 62 1.67 -4.58 -15.06
N GLY A 63 2.00 -3.45 -15.69
CA GLY A 63 3.03 -3.40 -16.73
C GLY A 63 2.79 -4.39 -17.88
N GLY A 64 1.53 -4.65 -18.23
CA GLY A 64 1.14 -5.65 -19.23
C GLY A 64 1.12 -7.10 -18.75
N ASN A 65 1.58 -7.39 -17.54
CA ASN A 65 1.57 -8.73 -16.95
C ASN A 65 0.27 -8.98 -16.18
N LYS A 66 -0.39 -10.10 -16.44
CA LYS A 66 -1.59 -10.53 -15.71
C LYS A 66 -1.22 -11.06 -14.33
N LEU A 67 -1.89 -10.55 -13.28
CA LEU A 67 -1.61 -10.88 -11.88
C LEU A 67 -2.55 -11.94 -11.27
N ASN A 68 -3.68 -12.21 -11.89
CA ASN A 68 -4.81 -12.99 -11.32
C ASN A 68 -4.44 -14.30 -10.61
N SER A 69 -3.46 -15.03 -11.13
CA SER A 69 -3.04 -16.33 -10.61
C SER A 69 -1.69 -16.32 -9.91
N LEU A 70 -1.09 -15.13 -9.76
CA LEU A 70 0.21 -15.01 -9.13
C LEU A 70 0.09 -15.06 -7.61
N LYS A 71 1.02 -15.75 -6.96
CA LYS A 71 1.20 -15.70 -5.50
C LYS A 71 1.82 -14.37 -5.09
N SER A 72 1.57 -13.93 -3.85
CA SER A 72 2.03 -12.64 -3.32
C SER A 72 3.53 -12.40 -3.51
N ASN A 73 4.39 -13.42 -3.33
CA ASN A 73 5.83 -13.27 -3.55
C ASN A 73 6.20 -12.97 -5.02
N ARG A 74 5.41 -13.44 -5.99
CA ARG A 74 5.59 -13.12 -7.41
C ARG A 74 5.11 -11.71 -7.72
N ILE A 75 4.02 -11.26 -7.08
CA ILE A 75 3.50 -9.90 -7.23
C ILE A 75 4.52 -8.88 -6.70
N ILE A 76 5.17 -9.17 -5.57
CA ILE A 76 6.28 -8.34 -5.07
C ILE A 76 7.42 -8.29 -6.10
N ALA A 77 7.77 -9.41 -6.71
CA ALA A 77 8.81 -9.46 -7.76
C ALA A 77 8.43 -8.67 -9.03
N HIS A 78 7.13 -8.44 -9.27
CA HIS A 78 6.62 -7.55 -10.33
C HIS A 78 6.60 -6.07 -9.93
N GLY A 79 7.06 -5.71 -8.73
CA GLY A 79 7.16 -4.30 -8.31
C GLY A 79 5.94 -3.77 -7.58
N ILE A 80 5.11 -4.62 -6.99
CA ILE A 80 3.97 -4.18 -6.16
C ILE A 80 4.25 -4.59 -4.71
N ALA A 81 4.35 -3.60 -3.80
CA ALA A 81 4.45 -3.82 -2.37
C ALA A 81 3.21 -3.32 -1.63
N ARG A 82 2.96 -3.85 -0.42
CA ARG A 82 1.83 -3.46 0.43
C ARG A 82 2.25 -3.38 1.87
N THR A 83 1.75 -2.36 2.59
CA THR A 83 1.65 -2.36 4.05
C THR A 83 0.31 -2.98 4.48
N PHE A 84 0.15 -3.26 5.76
CA PHE A 84 -1.10 -3.84 6.29
C PHE A 84 -1.72 -2.89 7.31
N GLN A 85 -3.04 -2.96 7.47
CA GLN A 85 -3.76 -2.17 8.48
C GLN A 85 -3.16 -2.37 9.89
N ASN A 86 -2.93 -3.61 10.29
CA ASN A 86 -2.18 -3.92 11.51
C ASN A 86 -0.69 -4.03 11.19
N ILE A 87 0.13 -3.26 11.90
CA ILE A 87 1.59 -3.25 11.73
C ILE A 87 2.16 -4.66 11.88
N ARG A 88 2.88 -5.12 10.85
CA ARG A 88 3.51 -6.45 10.80
C ARG A 88 5.03 -6.33 10.80
N LEU A 89 5.63 -5.94 11.91
CA LEU A 89 7.08 -5.91 12.08
C LEU A 89 7.61 -7.18 12.74
N PHE A 90 8.86 -7.50 12.47
CA PHE A 90 9.64 -8.48 13.22
C PHE A 90 10.09 -7.83 14.52
N LYS A 91 9.27 -7.94 15.57
CA LYS A 91 9.43 -7.21 16.84
C LYS A 91 10.74 -7.50 17.57
N SER A 92 11.29 -8.71 17.40
CA SER A 92 12.55 -9.16 17.97
C SER A 92 13.79 -8.84 17.12
N MET A 93 13.59 -8.19 15.97
CA MET A 93 14.67 -7.69 15.11
C MET A 93 14.85 -6.19 15.32
N THR A 94 16.05 -5.70 15.02
CA THR A 94 16.33 -4.27 15.00
C THR A 94 15.61 -3.57 13.85
N VAL A 95 15.57 -2.26 13.91
CA VAL A 95 15.03 -1.40 12.84
C VAL A 95 15.76 -1.67 11.52
N LEU A 96 17.09 -1.73 11.56
CA LEU A 96 17.92 -2.03 10.39
C LEU A 96 17.61 -3.42 9.82
N GLU A 97 17.57 -4.46 10.66
CA GLU A 97 17.28 -5.84 10.24
C GLU A 97 15.89 -5.96 9.59
N ASN A 98 14.87 -5.25 10.10
CA ASN A 98 13.56 -5.22 9.49
C ASN A 98 13.60 -4.73 8.03
N VAL A 99 14.37 -3.68 7.74
CA VAL A 99 14.53 -3.15 6.36
C VAL A 99 15.33 -4.13 5.50
N GLN A 100 16.40 -4.71 6.04
CA GLN A 100 17.23 -5.69 5.33
C GLN A 100 16.42 -6.91 4.88
N VAL A 101 15.45 -7.39 5.68
CA VAL A 101 14.53 -8.46 5.26
C VAL A 101 13.80 -8.11 3.96
N GLY A 102 13.37 -6.85 3.79
CA GLY A 102 12.77 -6.38 2.54
C GLY A 102 13.75 -6.44 1.34
N MET A 103 15.01 -6.07 1.55
CA MET A 103 16.05 -6.13 0.53
C MET A 103 16.35 -7.57 0.07
N HIS A 104 16.31 -8.55 0.96
CA HIS A 104 16.57 -9.96 0.64
C HIS A 104 15.55 -10.56 -0.35
N CYS A 105 14.36 -9.99 -0.50
CA CYS A 105 13.40 -10.41 -1.53
C CYS A 105 13.94 -10.26 -2.95
N ARG A 106 14.98 -9.45 -3.16
CA ARG A 106 15.62 -9.17 -4.47
C ARG A 106 16.95 -9.90 -4.68
N THR A 107 17.53 -10.48 -3.63
CA THR A 107 18.82 -11.15 -3.74
C THR A 107 18.66 -12.49 -4.45
N LYS A 108 19.61 -12.77 -5.38
CA LYS A 108 19.67 -14.05 -6.10
C LYS A 108 20.36 -15.15 -5.28
N SER A 109 20.83 -14.83 -4.08
CA SER A 109 21.55 -15.74 -3.19
C SER A 109 20.57 -16.68 -2.52
N GLY A 110 20.44 -17.89 -3.02
CA GLY A 110 19.68 -18.96 -2.37
C GLY A 110 20.36 -19.40 -1.06
N ALA A 111 19.58 -19.99 -0.13
CA ALA A 111 20.03 -20.46 1.19
C ALA A 111 21.33 -21.32 1.17
N VAL A 112 21.64 -21.96 0.07
CA VAL A 112 22.87 -22.77 -0.13
C VAL A 112 24.12 -21.89 -0.27
N ARG A 113 24.02 -20.67 -0.83
CA ARG A 113 25.15 -19.73 -0.94
C ARG A 113 25.44 -19.01 0.36
N ALA A 114 24.42 -18.72 1.17
CA ALA A 114 24.58 -18.13 2.50
C ALA A 114 25.49 -18.95 3.45
N LEU A 115 25.63 -20.26 3.20
CA LEU A 115 26.53 -21.14 3.98
C LEU A 115 28.02 -21.01 3.59
N LEU A 116 28.36 -20.43 2.44
CA LEU A 116 29.73 -20.45 1.91
C LEU A 116 30.57 -19.21 2.27
N LYS A 117 30.00 -18.16 2.92
CA LYS A 117 30.71 -16.92 3.37
C LYS A 117 31.75 -16.37 2.39
N THR A 118 31.40 -16.28 1.12
CA THR A 118 32.34 -15.85 0.06
C THR A 118 32.61 -14.34 0.12
N LYS A 119 33.70 -13.88 -0.52
CA LYS A 119 33.97 -12.43 -0.65
C LYS A 119 32.83 -11.68 -1.34
N PHE A 120 32.09 -12.36 -2.21
CA PHE A 120 30.92 -11.82 -2.90
C PHE A 120 29.75 -11.54 -1.92
N GLU A 121 29.48 -12.46 -1.00
CA GLU A 121 28.41 -12.26 0.02
C GLU A 121 28.73 -11.10 0.96
N LYS A 122 30.00 -10.96 1.38
CA LYS A 122 30.40 -9.81 2.20
C LYS A 122 30.21 -8.46 1.49
N HIS A 123 30.34 -8.44 0.16
CA HIS A 123 30.09 -7.23 -0.62
C HIS A 123 28.59 -6.96 -0.73
N GLU A 124 27.80 -7.98 -1.04
CA GLU A 124 26.33 -7.90 -1.11
C GLU A 124 25.71 -7.47 0.25
N GLU A 125 26.18 -8.05 1.37
CA GLU A 125 25.75 -7.65 2.72
C GLU A 125 26.07 -6.18 3.03
N LYS A 126 27.25 -5.68 2.62
CA LYS A 126 27.60 -4.26 2.77
C LYS A 126 26.70 -3.35 1.94
N GLU A 127 26.41 -3.73 0.70
CA GLU A 127 25.49 -2.98 -0.15
C GLU A 127 24.06 -2.96 0.41
N ILE A 128 23.57 -4.10 0.90
CA ILE A 128 22.25 -4.20 1.55
C ILE A 128 22.22 -3.28 2.78
N THR A 129 23.28 -3.31 3.60
CA THR A 129 23.36 -2.48 4.81
C THR A 129 23.36 -1.00 4.45
N ALA A 130 24.18 -0.57 3.49
CA ALA A 130 24.26 0.82 3.06
C ALA A 130 22.92 1.32 2.51
N LYS A 131 22.29 0.58 1.59
CA LYS A 131 20.97 0.92 1.04
C LYS A 131 19.87 0.93 2.11
N SER A 132 19.94 0.02 3.09
CA SER A 132 19.00 0.01 4.21
C SER A 132 19.17 1.24 5.09
N GLN A 133 20.40 1.69 5.33
CA GLN A 133 20.69 2.91 6.08
C GLN A 133 20.22 4.17 5.34
N GLU A 134 20.47 4.27 4.03
CA GLU A 134 19.95 5.36 3.18
C GLU A 134 18.41 5.44 3.27
N LEU A 135 17.74 4.29 3.21
CA LEU A 135 16.29 4.24 3.33
C LEU A 135 15.81 4.63 4.74
N LEU A 136 16.51 4.21 5.78
CA LEU A 136 16.21 4.63 7.16
C LEU A 136 16.44 6.12 7.38
N GLU A 137 17.45 6.70 6.74
CA GLU A 137 17.70 8.14 6.76
C GLU A 137 16.54 8.90 6.10
N PHE A 138 16.12 8.47 4.89
CA PHE A 138 14.97 9.02 4.20
C PHE A 138 13.68 8.97 5.04
N MET A 139 13.50 7.88 5.79
CA MET A 139 12.33 7.67 6.68
C MET A 139 12.47 8.37 8.04
N GLY A 140 13.61 9.02 8.33
CA GLY A 140 13.89 9.66 9.62
C GLY A 140 14.08 8.67 10.78
N LEU A 141 14.53 7.44 10.49
CA LEU A 141 14.69 6.35 11.46
C LEU A 141 16.14 5.93 11.69
N ILE A 142 17.12 6.58 11.04
CA ILE A 142 18.53 6.17 11.12
C ILE A 142 19.08 6.20 12.55
N GLY A 143 18.61 7.14 13.39
CA GLY A 143 19.01 7.25 14.80
C GLY A 143 18.60 6.02 15.65
N HIS A 144 17.60 5.27 15.19
CA HIS A 144 17.04 4.07 15.84
C HIS A 144 17.48 2.77 15.19
N GLN A 145 18.44 2.78 14.25
CA GLN A 145 18.79 1.61 13.44
C GLN A 145 19.13 0.34 14.25
N ASN A 146 19.69 0.51 15.46
CA ASN A 146 20.08 -0.58 16.35
C ASN A 146 19.03 -0.91 17.43
N ASP A 147 17.96 -0.13 17.53
CA ASP A 147 16.88 -0.39 18.47
C ASP A 147 15.99 -1.54 17.98
N TYR A 148 15.40 -2.29 18.90
CA TYR A 148 14.38 -3.28 18.52
C TYR A 148 13.13 -2.57 17.99
N ALA A 149 12.54 -3.10 16.93
CA ALA A 149 11.33 -2.55 16.32
C ALA A 149 10.16 -2.44 17.31
N SER A 150 10.11 -3.31 18.33
CA SER A 150 9.12 -3.25 19.42
C SER A 150 9.22 -2.01 20.29
N ASN A 151 10.38 -1.36 20.34
CA ASN A 151 10.66 -0.22 21.23
C ASN A 151 10.31 1.12 20.59
N LEU A 152 10.02 1.13 19.31
CA LEU A 152 9.65 2.35 18.59
C LEU A 152 8.24 2.83 18.99
N PRO A 153 8.00 4.15 19.07
CA PRO A 153 6.65 4.72 19.09
C PRO A 153 5.80 4.26 17.88
N TYR A 154 4.49 4.28 18.02
CA TYR A 154 3.58 3.73 17.01
C TYR A 154 3.77 4.35 15.61
N GLY A 155 3.88 5.67 15.52
CA GLY A 155 4.11 6.37 14.24
C GLY A 155 5.45 5.96 13.59
N GLU A 156 6.49 5.70 14.39
CA GLU A 156 7.79 5.23 13.88
C GLU A 156 7.73 3.77 13.45
N GLN A 157 6.97 2.92 14.15
CA GLN A 157 6.71 1.55 13.69
C GLN A 157 6.02 1.54 12.33
N ARG A 158 5.06 2.44 12.09
CA ARG A 158 4.40 2.57 10.79
C ARG A 158 5.40 3.03 9.71
N ARG A 159 6.26 4.02 10.00
CA ARG A 159 7.32 4.43 9.08
C ARG A 159 8.29 3.29 8.76
N LEU A 160 8.64 2.47 9.75
CA LEU A 160 9.47 1.28 9.56
C LEU A 160 8.79 0.21 8.69
N GLU A 161 7.48 0.01 8.84
CA GLU A 161 6.72 -0.91 7.98
C GLU A 161 6.74 -0.45 6.52
N ILE A 162 6.57 0.86 6.28
CA ILE A 162 6.68 1.47 4.95
C ILE A 162 8.11 1.30 4.42
N ALA A 163 9.15 1.57 5.23
CA ALA A 163 10.55 1.38 4.86
C ALA A 163 10.82 -0.05 4.40
N ARG A 164 10.33 -1.04 5.14
CA ARG A 164 10.48 -2.45 4.77
C ARG A 164 9.77 -2.80 3.46
N ALA A 165 8.60 -2.22 3.20
CA ALA A 165 7.91 -2.39 1.92
C ALA A 165 8.70 -1.74 0.77
N LEU A 166 9.23 -0.53 0.97
CA LEU A 166 10.09 0.18 0.01
C LEU A 166 11.40 -0.54 -0.28
N ALA A 167 11.96 -1.25 0.70
CA ALA A 167 13.17 -2.05 0.54
C ALA A 167 13.04 -3.15 -0.53
N THR A 168 11.82 -3.58 -0.85
CA THR A 168 11.57 -4.47 -2.00
C THR A 168 11.71 -3.75 -3.35
N GLY A 169 11.90 -2.43 -3.38
CA GLY A 169 12.02 -1.56 -4.56
C GLY A 169 10.78 -1.59 -5.45
N PRO A 170 9.61 -1.29 -4.92
CA PRO A 170 8.37 -1.33 -5.69
C PRO A 170 8.28 -0.16 -6.67
N GLU A 171 7.49 -0.37 -7.74
CA GLU A 171 6.99 0.69 -8.61
C GLU A 171 5.62 1.17 -8.15
N VAL A 172 4.86 0.29 -7.44
CA VAL A 172 3.57 0.61 -6.83
C VAL A 172 3.59 0.21 -5.36
N LEU A 173 3.27 1.16 -4.48
CA LEU A 173 3.11 0.94 -3.04
C LEU A 173 1.62 1.04 -2.66
N LEU A 174 1.07 -0.04 -2.14
CA LEU A 174 -0.27 -0.10 -1.58
C LEU A 174 -0.21 0.21 -0.08
N LEU A 175 -0.90 1.26 0.35
CA LEU A 175 -1.00 1.68 1.75
C LEU A 175 -2.42 1.40 2.26
N ASP A 176 -2.54 0.51 3.24
CA ASP A 176 -3.83 0.08 3.80
C ASP A 176 -4.04 0.74 5.17
N GLU A 177 -4.86 1.79 5.20
CA GLU A 177 -5.16 2.62 6.37
C GLU A 177 -3.89 3.03 7.15
N PRO A 178 -2.92 3.69 6.49
CA PRO A 178 -1.62 3.95 7.10
C PRO A 178 -1.69 4.93 8.29
N ALA A 179 -2.71 5.79 8.37
CA ALA A 179 -2.89 6.75 9.47
C ALA A 179 -3.71 6.20 10.64
N ALA A 180 -4.21 4.95 10.55
CA ALA A 180 -5.03 4.38 11.61
C ALA A 180 -4.31 4.37 12.96
N GLY A 181 -4.93 4.98 13.98
CA GLY A 181 -4.37 5.07 15.34
C GLY A 181 -3.33 6.17 15.55
N MET A 182 -3.04 7.00 14.55
CA MET A 182 -2.14 8.14 14.66
C MET A 182 -2.83 9.38 15.22
N ASN A 183 -2.09 10.19 15.95
CA ASN A 183 -2.54 11.52 16.33
C ASN A 183 -2.42 12.51 15.14
N PRO A 184 -3.04 13.72 15.21
CA PRO A 184 -3.04 14.67 14.10
C PRO A 184 -1.64 15.11 13.63
N ARG A 185 -0.65 15.17 14.52
CA ARG A 185 0.73 15.52 14.17
C ARG A 185 1.41 14.38 13.40
N GLU A 186 1.27 13.15 13.90
CA GLU A 186 1.81 11.96 13.23
C GLU A 186 1.18 11.77 11.84
N THR A 187 -0.14 12.05 11.72
CA THR A 187 -0.84 12.02 10.41
C THR A 187 -0.25 13.06 9.46
N ALA A 188 0.00 14.30 9.91
CA ALA A 188 0.61 15.33 9.08
C ALA A 188 2.04 14.94 8.62
N GLU A 189 2.87 14.42 9.52
CA GLU A 189 4.20 13.92 9.20
C GLU A 189 4.14 12.75 8.19
N LEU A 190 3.15 11.87 8.32
CA LEU A 190 2.91 10.77 7.37
C LEU A 190 2.48 11.30 5.99
N MET A 191 1.60 12.30 5.94
CA MET A 191 1.18 12.93 4.67
C MET A 191 2.37 13.50 3.90
N GLU A 192 3.25 14.26 4.59
CA GLU A 192 4.48 14.78 3.99
C GLU A 192 5.39 13.67 3.46
N LEU A 193 5.52 12.57 4.23
CA LEU A 193 6.30 11.42 3.81
C LEU A 193 5.72 10.76 2.55
N ILE A 194 4.39 10.57 2.48
CA ILE A 194 3.72 9.97 1.31
C ILE A 194 3.92 10.86 0.08
N ILE A 195 3.83 12.19 0.22
CA ILE A 195 4.09 13.14 -0.87
C ILE A 195 5.55 13.02 -1.34
N LYS A 196 6.51 13.01 -0.42
CA LYS A 196 7.94 12.83 -0.74
C LYS A 196 8.19 11.52 -1.49
N LEU A 197 7.53 10.44 -1.08
CA LEU A 197 7.64 9.15 -1.77
C LEU A 197 7.09 9.23 -3.21
N ARG A 198 5.92 9.84 -3.42
CA ARG A 198 5.37 10.09 -4.75
C ARG A 198 6.33 10.92 -5.61
N ASP A 199 6.96 11.94 -5.04
CA ASP A 199 7.88 12.83 -5.74
C ASP A 199 9.17 12.12 -6.22
N THR A 200 9.49 10.94 -5.66
CA THR A 200 10.53 10.04 -6.21
C THR A 200 10.10 9.29 -7.47
N GLY A 201 8.86 9.45 -7.92
CA GLY A 201 8.26 8.72 -9.05
C GLY A 201 7.50 7.45 -8.64
N LEU A 202 7.37 7.18 -7.33
CA LEU A 202 6.63 6.02 -6.84
C LEU A 202 5.12 6.22 -7.04
N THR A 203 4.45 5.21 -7.59
CA THR A 203 3.00 5.18 -7.65
C THR A 203 2.45 4.74 -6.29
N ILE A 204 1.47 5.45 -5.76
CA ILE A 204 0.87 5.14 -4.46
C ILE A 204 -0.62 4.86 -4.64
N PHE A 205 -1.05 3.71 -4.15
CA PHE A 205 -2.46 3.35 -4.08
C PHE A 205 -2.85 3.22 -2.61
N LEU A 206 -3.73 4.12 -2.16
CA LEU A 206 -4.07 4.33 -0.76
C LEU A 206 -5.51 3.89 -0.48
N VAL A 207 -5.73 3.12 0.58
CA VAL A 207 -7.05 2.95 1.20
C VAL A 207 -7.04 3.71 2.51
N GLU A 208 -7.95 4.63 2.69
CA GLU A 208 -8.10 5.45 3.90
C GLU A 208 -9.55 5.84 4.17
N HIS A 209 -9.81 6.20 5.42
CA HIS A 209 -11.09 6.75 5.88
C HIS A 209 -10.94 8.15 6.50
N ASP A 210 -9.71 8.62 6.76
CA ASP A 210 -9.47 10.03 7.13
C ASP A 210 -9.54 10.91 5.88
N MET A 211 -10.68 11.62 5.74
CA MET A 211 -10.92 12.48 4.60
C MET A 211 -9.91 13.63 4.50
N ARG A 212 -9.36 14.12 5.61
CA ARG A 212 -8.34 15.20 5.58
C ARG A 212 -7.07 14.71 4.91
N LEU A 213 -6.64 13.49 5.24
CA LEU A 213 -5.49 12.87 4.60
C LEU A 213 -5.78 12.65 3.11
N VAL A 214 -6.88 11.98 2.77
CA VAL A 214 -7.27 11.68 1.38
C VAL A 214 -7.31 12.95 0.54
N MET A 215 -8.03 13.97 0.99
CA MET A 215 -8.19 15.22 0.24
C MET A 215 -6.92 16.06 0.18
N GLY A 216 -6.01 15.88 1.14
CA GLY A 216 -4.76 16.64 1.22
C GLY A 216 -3.65 16.14 0.32
N ILE A 217 -3.64 14.85 -0.06
CA ILE A 217 -2.50 14.26 -0.79
C ILE A 217 -2.87 13.56 -2.10
N SER A 218 -4.15 13.23 -2.34
CA SER A 218 -4.55 12.47 -3.54
C SER A 218 -4.68 13.36 -4.76
N GLU A 219 -4.23 12.88 -5.90
CA GLU A 219 -4.54 13.47 -7.20
C GLU A 219 -5.83 12.91 -7.81
N LEU A 220 -6.17 11.67 -7.45
CA LEU A 220 -7.37 10.99 -7.90
C LEU A 220 -7.98 10.22 -6.74
N VAL A 221 -9.30 10.23 -6.64
CA VAL A 221 -10.06 9.50 -5.62
C VAL A 221 -11.11 8.66 -6.31
N THR A 222 -11.14 7.36 -6.01
CA THR A 222 -12.19 6.44 -6.42
C THR A 222 -13.03 6.08 -5.22
N VAL A 223 -14.34 6.12 -5.35
CA VAL A 223 -15.29 5.81 -4.29
C VAL A 223 -15.99 4.49 -4.57
N LEU A 224 -15.88 3.56 -3.62
CA LEU A 224 -16.64 2.31 -3.64
C LEU A 224 -17.81 2.38 -2.67
N ASP A 225 -18.95 1.82 -3.10
CA ASP A 225 -20.07 1.48 -2.24
C ASP A 225 -20.67 0.15 -2.68
N TYR A 226 -20.95 -0.75 -1.71
CA TYR A 226 -21.45 -2.11 -1.96
C TYR A 226 -20.71 -2.87 -3.08
N GLY A 227 -19.39 -2.73 -3.15
CA GLY A 227 -18.53 -3.38 -4.14
C GLY A 227 -18.51 -2.75 -5.52
N GLN A 228 -19.19 -1.64 -5.74
CA GLN A 228 -19.26 -0.91 -7.01
C GLN A 228 -18.56 0.44 -6.93
N LYS A 229 -17.95 0.87 -8.04
CA LYS A 229 -17.44 2.23 -8.18
C LYS A 229 -18.61 3.18 -8.42
N ILE A 230 -18.87 4.08 -7.47
CA ILE A 230 -19.96 5.07 -7.57
C ILE A 230 -19.47 6.44 -8.05
N ALA A 231 -18.18 6.75 -7.86
CA ALA A 231 -17.57 7.99 -8.34
C ALA A 231 -16.05 7.82 -8.52
N GLU A 232 -15.48 8.65 -9.40
CA GLU A 232 -14.04 8.82 -9.58
C GLU A 232 -13.78 10.25 -10.04
N GLY A 233 -12.78 10.92 -9.44
CA GLY A 233 -12.45 12.30 -9.77
C GLY A 233 -11.38 12.86 -8.85
N THR A 234 -11.11 14.15 -9.01
CA THR A 234 -10.24 14.91 -8.09
C THR A 234 -10.87 14.99 -6.70
N PRO A 235 -10.09 15.25 -5.65
CA PRO A 235 -10.62 15.45 -4.29
C PRO A 235 -11.77 16.45 -4.25
N MET A 236 -11.67 17.56 -4.99
CA MET A 236 -12.71 18.61 -5.01
C MET A 236 -14.01 18.11 -5.65
N GLU A 237 -13.93 17.37 -6.76
CA GLU A 237 -15.10 16.80 -7.43
C GLU A 237 -15.80 15.77 -6.54
N ILE A 238 -15.03 14.95 -5.82
CA ILE A 238 -15.57 13.94 -4.91
C ILE A 238 -16.26 14.57 -3.69
N GLN A 239 -15.73 15.65 -3.13
CA GLN A 239 -16.36 16.37 -2.01
C GLN A 239 -17.74 16.96 -2.37
N GLN A 240 -17.95 17.32 -3.65
CA GLN A 240 -19.18 17.93 -4.14
C GLN A 240 -20.14 16.91 -4.77
N ASN A 241 -19.76 15.65 -4.83
CA ASN A 241 -20.56 14.61 -5.48
C ASN A 241 -21.71 14.14 -4.59
N GLU A 242 -22.94 14.40 -4.98
CA GLU A 242 -24.15 14.07 -4.21
C GLU A 242 -24.26 12.57 -3.92
N THR A 243 -23.93 11.70 -4.88
CA THR A 243 -23.95 10.24 -4.70
C THR A 243 -22.97 9.80 -3.63
N VAL A 244 -21.79 10.44 -3.57
CA VAL A 244 -20.77 10.16 -2.54
C VAL A 244 -21.28 10.61 -1.16
N ILE A 245 -21.83 11.82 -1.08
CA ILE A 245 -22.37 12.36 0.17
C ILE A 245 -23.48 11.44 0.69
N GLU A 246 -24.40 11.00 -0.18
CA GLU A 246 -25.47 10.05 0.18
C GLU A 246 -24.93 8.70 0.69
N ALA A 247 -23.90 8.17 0.05
CA ALA A 247 -23.29 6.89 0.45
C ALA A 247 -22.68 6.95 1.87
N TYR A 248 -22.13 8.10 2.28
CA TYR A 248 -21.57 8.28 3.62
C TYR A 248 -22.59 8.65 4.68
N LEU A 249 -23.62 9.44 4.32
CA LEU A 249 -24.66 9.87 5.27
C LEU A 249 -25.80 8.85 5.40
N GLY A 250 -25.90 7.91 4.45
CA GLY A 250 -27.02 6.98 4.34
C GLY A 250 -28.27 7.66 3.77
N THR A 251 -29.20 6.87 3.26
CA THR A 251 -30.48 7.35 2.68
C THR A 251 -31.44 8.01 3.69
N GLY A 252 -31.07 8.03 4.99
CA GLY A 252 -31.88 8.60 6.07
C GLY A 252 -31.78 10.13 6.24
N ALA A 253 -30.84 10.80 5.59
CA ALA A 253 -30.67 12.26 5.76
C ALA A 253 -31.70 13.11 4.98
N LYS A 254 -32.40 12.53 4.01
CA LYS A 254 -33.45 13.24 3.22
C LYS A 254 -34.82 13.31 3.89
N ALA A 255 -35.04 12.71 5.06
CA ALA A 255 -36.36 12.67 5.70
C ALA A 255 -36.60 13.77 6.75
N ASN A 256 -35.68 14.69 6.97
CA ASN A 256 -35.78 15.74 7.98
C ASN A 256 -35.43 17.17 7.45
N ASN A 257 -35.91 17.50 6.25
CA ASN A 257 -36.03 18.89 5.81
C ASN A 257 -37.41 19.16 5.29
#